data_9d7b04840a35ccb09a15cdb10425a969
#
_entry.id   9d7b04840a35ccb09a15cdb10425a969
#
_cell.length_a   1.000
_cell.length_b   1.000
_cell.length_c   1.000
_cell.angle_alpha   90.00
_cell.angle_beta   90.00
_cell.angle_gamma   90.00
#
_symmetry.space_group_name_H-M   'P 1'
#
loop_
_entity.id
_entity.type
_entity.pdbx_description
1 polymer ?
#
loop_
_entity_poly.entity_id
_entity_poly.type
_entity_poly.pdbx_seq_one_letter_code
_entity_poly.pdbx_strand_id
1 'polypeptide(L)'
;MAATRRAILAGMASVLALAVGFTVPTNAVAQNAGAASAGRAHRADAALDRALARLVRHADGPPGIAVVVQRGHRPVLHRAGTANLATGAPIRASDSMRLASVAKAFSGAVALSLVADGKLSLSDTVGRWLPGLPLAWSRVTLRELLQHTSGIPDFSQNPAFLKAVQQSPDKAPRPVVLLSFAGKRLNFSPGSRYEYSNSDNIVVGLMVQAATRKSYESQLRRRVLAPLGLAHTSLPRGTALPFPFVHGYDVAPPQPPFDVTNELAAGWAWASGGVVSTPRDANAFIRAYVRGATTTPAAHRAQFTFRPGSSEPTGPGQNSAGLAIFRYQTRCGTVYGHTGNTLGYTQFAAATRDGSRSVVVSINAQITPDVNSNRFPELRRIYTLAACAALAR
;
A
#
# COMPACT_ATOMS: atom_id res chain seq x y z
N MET A 1 -27.73 68.65 33.52
CA MET A 1 -27.45 69.99 32.97
C MET A 1 -27.17 69.73 31.48
N ALA A 2 -28.16 69.97 30.68
CA ALA A 2 -28.44 71.16 29.88
C ALA A 2 -27.46 71.20 28.71
N ALA A 3 -27.93 70.85 27.53
CA ALA A 3 -28.46 71.69 26.44
C ALA A 3 -27.34 72.13 25.50
N THR A 4 -27.41 72.21 24.17
CA THR A 4 -28.51 72.61 23.26
C THR A 4 -28.04 72.40 21.80
N ARG A 5 -28.89 71.83 20.98
CA ARG A 5 -29.31 72.21 19.60
C ARG A 5 -28.50 73.22 18.78
N ARG A 6 -28.23 72.88 17.47
CA ARG A 6 -28.90 73.52 16.35
C ARG A 6 -28.52 72.89 15.00
N ALA A 7 -29.56 72.69 14.19
CA ALA A 7 -29.55 72.29 12.79
C ALA A 7 -29.35 73.53 11.86
N ILE A 8 -28.84 73.29 10.61
CA ILE A 8 -29.18 74.05 9.41
C ILE A 8 -29.18 73.15 8.18
N LEU A 9 -30.26 73.22 7.42
CA LEU A 9 -30.51 72.61 6.11
C LEU A 9 -29.67 73.28 5.01
N ALA A 10 -29.37 72.51 3.95
CA ALA A 10 -29.87 72.69 2.57
C ALA A 10 -28.81 72.19 1.53
N GLY A 11 -29.35 71.57 0.49
CA GLY A 11 -28.62 71.43 -0.78
C GLY A 11 -28.85 70.12 -1.51
N MET A 12 -29.97 69.94 -2.18
CA MET A 12 -30.23 68.87 -3.15
C MET A 12 -29.37 69.01 -4.41
N ALA A 13 -28.73 67.98 -4.82
CA ALA A 13 -28.35 67.76 -6.21
C ALA A 13 -28.41 66.26 -6.51
N SER A 14 -29.46 65.87 -7.24
CA SER A 14 -29.64 64.47 -7.73
C SER A 14 -28.69 64.21 -8.88
N VAL A 15 -27.80 63.24 -8.71
CA VAL A 15 -27.06 62.62 -9.81
C VAL A 15 -27.56 61.19 -9.95
N LEU A 16 -28.30 60.92 -11.00
CA LEU A 16 -28.77 59.62 -11.44
C LEU A 16 -27.55 58.88 -12.01
N ALA A 17 -26.91 58.00 -11.22
CA ALA A 17 -25.93 57.05 -11.74
C ALA A 17 -26.64 55.75 -12.15
N LEU A 18 -26.78 55.54 -13.46
CA LEU A 18 -27.14 54.21 -14.00
C LEU A 18 -26.05 53.22 -13.65
N ALA A 19 -26.28 52.40 -12.63
CA ALA A 19 -25.49 51.21 -12.37
C ALA A 19 -25.93 50.14 -13.35
N VAL A 20 -25.17 49.96 -14.46
CA VAL A 20 -25.27 48.77 -15.30
C VAL A 20 -24.65 47.62 -14.49
N GLY A 21 -25.50 46.84 -13.83
CA GLY A 21 -25.10 45.64 -13.12
C GLY A 21 -24.67 44.57 -14.11
N PHE A 22 -23.36 44.39 -14.31
CA PHE A 22 -22.80 43.16 -14.89
C PHE A 22 -22.95 42.04 -13.86
N THR A 23 -24.08 41.33 -13.88
CA THR A 23 -24.18 40.02 -13.22
C THR A 23 -23.39 39.01 -14.03
N VAL A 24 -22.13 38.78 -13.66
CA VAL A 24 -21.36 37.63 -14.18
C VAL A 24 -22.08 36.38 -13.67
N PRO A 25 -22.52 35.45 -14.53
CA PRO A 25 -23.22 34.25 -14.09
C PRO A 25 -22.18 33.30 -13.44
N THR A 26 -22.01 33.39 -12.12
CA THR A 26 -21.12 32.50 -11.33
C THR A 26 -21.50 31.03 -11.47
N ASN A 27 -22.71 30.69 -11.84
CA ASN A 27 -23.17 29.30 -12.07
C ASN A 27 -22.61 28.66 -13.35
N ALA A 28 -22.38 29.42 -14.42
CA ALA A 28 -21.88 28.87 -15.69
C ALA A 28 -20.41 28.43 -15.60
N VAL A 29 -19.57 29.14 -14.82
CA VAL A 29 -18.14 28.77 -14.61
C VAL A 29 -18.04 27.52 -13.76
N ALA A 30 -18.85 27.36 -12.71
CA ALA A 30 -18.88 26.18 -11.87
C ALA A 30 -19.39 24.94 -12.61
N GLN A 31 -20.40 25.08 -13.46
CA GLN A 31 -20.96 24.01 -14.29
C GLN A 31 -19.96 23.53 -15.35
N ASN A 32 -19.27 24.45 -16.02
CA ASN A 32 -18.23 24.11 -17.01
C ASN A 32 -16.99 23.44 -16.38
N ALA A 33 -16.59 23.86 -15.18
CA ALA A 33 -15.50 23.22 -14.44
C ALA A 33 -15.88 21.80 -14.00
N GLY A 34 -17.12 21.58 -13.57
CA GLY A 34 -17.66 20.26 -13.22
C GLY A 34 -17.72 19.30 -14.41
N ALA A 35 -18.21 19.76 -15.56
CA ALA A 35 -18.27 18.95 -16.79
C ALA A 35 -16.87 18.59 -17.32
N ALA A 36 -15.94 19.54 -17.30
CA ALA A 36 -14.55 19.30 -17.71
C ALA A 36 -13.83 18.31 -16.76
N SER A 37 -14.13 18.38 -15.46
CA SER A 37 -13.62 17.44 -14.45
C SER A 37 -14.16 16.02 -14.68
N ALA A 38 -15.48 15.86 -14.85
CA ALA A 38 -16.11 14.57 -15.14
C ALA A 38 -15.56 13.96 -16.44
N GLY A 39 -15.35 14.76 -17.48
CA GLY A 39 -14.76 14.33 -18.74
C GLY A 39 -13.31 13.86 -18.61
N ARG A 40 -12.50 14.49 -17.75
CA ARG A 40 -11.12 14.03 -17.46
C ARG A 40 -11.13 12.69 -16.71
N ALA A 41 -11.97 12.56 -15.69
CA ALA A 41 -12.11 11.31 -14.93
C ALA A 41 -12.53 10.15 -15.85
N HIS A 42 -13.56 10.36 -16.69
CA HIS A 42 -14.02 9.35 -17.64
C HIS A 42 -12.93 8.93 -18.64
N ARG A 43 -12.14 9.89 -19.19
CA ARG A 43 -11.01 9.56 -20.07
C ARG A 43 -9.91 8.77 -19.37
N ALA A 44 -9.63 9.06 -18.09
CA ALA A 44 -8.65 8.33 -17.30
C ALA A 44 -9.10 6.89 -17.03
N ASP A 45 -10.38 6.71 -16.69
CA ASP A 45 -10.99 5.39 -16.48
C ASP A 45 -10.96 4.55 -17.77
N ALA A 46 -11.38 5.12 -18.90
CA ALA A 46 -11.35 4.43 -20.20
C ALA A 46 -9.91 4.06 -20.64
N ALA A 47 -8.91 4.91 -20.32
CA ALA A 47 -7.50 4.58 -20.59
C ALA A 47 -7.01 3.43 -19.69
N LEU A 48 -7.42 3.40 -18.43
CA LEU A 48 -7.13 2.32 -17.51
C LEU A 48 -7.76 1.02 -18.02
N ASP A 49 -9.07 0.99 -18.31
CA ASP A 49 -9.78 -0.20 -18.77
C ASP A 49 -9.14 -0.82 -20.03
N ARG A 50 -8.75 0.02 -21.00
CA ARG A 50 -8.04 -0.46 -22.18
C ARG A 50 -6.69 -1.08 -21.85
N ALA A 51 -5.97 -0.54 -20.86
CA ALA A 51 -4.68 -1.09 -20.45
C ALA A 51 -4.85 -2.43 -19.73
N LEU A 52 -5.86 -2.56 -18.83
CA LEU A 52 -6.18 -3.82 -18.18
C LEU A 52 -6.53 -4.91 -19.18
N ALA A 53 -7.44 -4.61 -20.12
CA ALA A 53 -7.87 -5.52 -21.15
C ALA A 53 -6.70 -5.95 -22.08
N ARG A 54 -5.72 -5.08 -22.32
CA ARG A 54 -4.52 -5.42 -23.10
C ARG A 54 -3.63 -6.39 -22.33
N LEU A 55 -3.32 -6.09 -21.06
CA LEU A 55 -2.45 -6.94 -20.24
C LEU A 55 -2.94 -8.39 -20.18
N VAL A 56 -4.24 -8.60 -19.99
CA VAL A 56 -4.84 -9.95 -19.88
C VAL A 56 -4.87 -10.70 -21.23
N ARG A 57 -4.80 -9.99 -22.37
CA ARG A 57 -4.80 -10.63 -23.69
C ARG A 57 -3.44 -11.17 -24.14
N HIS A 58 -2.36 -10.83 -23.45
CA HIS A 58 -1.06 -11.42 -23.76
C HIS A 58 -1.04 -12.90 -23.38
N ALA A 59 -0.37 -13.74 -24.15
CA ALA A 59 -0.20 -15.15 -23.83
C ALA A 59 0.52 -15.37 -22.49
N ASP A 60 1.45 -14.46 -22.15
CA ASP A 60 2.16 -14.40 -20.88
C ASP A 60 1.53 -13.39 -19.91
N GLY A 61 0.31 -12.92 -20.19
CA GLY A 61 -0.45 -12.01 -19.32
C GLY A 61 -1.10 -12.74 -18.15
N PRO A 62 -1.48 -12.02 -17.08
CA PRO A 62 -2.21 -12.62 -15.96
C PRO A 62 -3.61 -13.04 -16.39
N PRO A 63 -4.18 -14.13 -15.83
CA PRO A 63 -5.58 -14.49 -16.07
C PRO A 63 -6.57 -13.40 -15.70
N GLY A 64 -6.26 -12.56 -14.70
CA GLY A 64 -7.13 -11.48 -14.28
C GLY A 64 -6.43 -10.37 -13.52
N ILE A 65 -7.02 -9.20 -13.61
CA ILE A 65 -6.61 -7.98 -12.90
C ILE A 65 -7.85 -7.22 -12.44
N ALA A 66 -7.81 -6.69 -11.22
CA ALA A 66 -8.79 -5.76 -10.68
C ALA A 66 -8.12 -4.50 -10.15
N VAL A 67 -8.75 -3.36 -10.36
CA VAL A 67 -8.29 -2.06 -9.85
C VAL A 67 -9.44 -1.36 -9.15
N VAL A 68 -9.30 -1.14 -7.85
CA VAL A 68 -10.21 -0.28 -7.08
C VAL A 68 -9.67 1.15 -7.14
N VAL A 69 -10.44 2.05 -7.74
CA VAL A 69 -10.15 3.49 -7.79
C VAL A 69 -11.14 4.21 -6.90
N GLN A 70 -10.66 5.01 -5.93
CA GLN A 70 -11.53 5.83 -5.09
C GLN A 70 -11.25 7.31 -5.25
N ARG A 71 -12.28 8.03 -5.68
CA ARG A 71 -12.37 9.48 -5.79
C ARG A 71 -13.61 9.94 -5.02
N GLY A 72 -13.46 10.37 -3.77
CA GLY A 72 -14.58 10.69 -2.90
C GLY A 72 -15.16 9.47 -2.17
N HIS A 73 -16.51 9.36 -2.04
CA HIS A 73 -17.14 8.43 -1.11
C HIS A 73 -17.26 6.99 -1.62
N ARG A 74 -17.46 6.78 -2.92
CA ARG A 74 -17.68 5.44 -3.50
C ARG A 74 -16.49 5.01 -4.34
N PRO A 75 -15.92 3.81 -4.09
CA PRO A 75 -14.91 3.23 -4.96
C PRO A 75 -15.55 2.71 -6.26
N VAL A 76 -14.79 2.80 -7.35
CA VAL A 76 -15.11 2.20 -8.64
C VAL A 76 -14.19 1.01 -8.85
N LEU A 77 -14.74 -0.12 -9.31
CA LEU A 77 -13.98 -1.32 -9.65
C LEU A 77 -13.81 -1.40 -11.18
N HIS A 78 -12.56 -1.34 -11.64
CA HIS A 78 -12.13 -1.66 -12.99
C HIS A 78 -11.57 -3.08 -12.98
N ARG A 79 -11.85 -3.89 -14.01
CA ARG A 79 -11.35 -5.28 -14.07
C ARG A 79 -11.29 -5.80 -15.49
N ALA A 80 -10.38 -6.77 -15.71
CA ALA A 80 -10.29 -7.56 -16.94
C ALA A 80 -9.91 -9.00 -16.58
N GLY A 81 -10.34 -9.97 -17.40
CA GLY A 81 -10.10 -11.40 -17.17
C GLY A 81 -10.89 -11.95 -15.98
N THR A 82 -10.38 -13.02 -15.38
CA THR A 82 -11.11 -13.88 -14.44
C THR A 82 -10.39 -14.07 -13.11
N ALA A 83 -11.18 -14.34 -12.05
CA ALA A 83 -10.70 -14.77 -10.74
C ALA A 83 -10.32 -16.26 -10.74
N ASN A 84 -10.97 -17.04 -11.60
CA ASN A 84 -10.79 -18.48 -11.70
C ASN A 84 -10.94 -18.91 -13.16
N LEU A 85 -9.91 -19.50 -13.74
CA LEU A 85 -9.89 -19.95 -15.13
C LEU A 85 -10.86 -21.11 -15.40
N ALA A 86 -11.09 -21.98 -14.39
CA ALA A 86 -11.99 -23.13 -14.55
C ALA A 86 -13.47 -22.71 -14.65
N THR A 87 -13.86 -21.61 -13.98
CA THR A 87 -15.25 -21.15 -13.94
C THR A 87 -15.52 -19.91 -14.80
N GLY A 88 -14.47 -19.19 -15.22
CA GLY A 88 -14.60 -17.90 -15.88
C GLY A 88 -15.13 -16.76 -14.97
N ALA A 89 -15.25 -17.00 -13.65
CA ALA A 89 -15.77 -16.02 -12.72
C ALA A 89 -14.91 -14.75 -12.68
N PRO A 90 -15.49 -13.54 -12.74
CA PRO A 90 -14.74 -12.30 -12.70
C PRO A 90 -14.26 -11.98 -11.26
N ILE A 91 -13.14 -11.24 -11.13
CA ILE A 91 -12.66 -10.75 -9.83
C ILE A 91 -13.65 -9.74 -9.24
N ARG A 92 -13.95 -9.89 -7.93
CA ARG A 92 -14.77 -8.95 -7.16
C ARG A 92 -13.91 -8.22 -6.13
N ALA A 93 -14.34 -7.03 -5.74
CA ALA A 93 -13.63 -6.26 -4.71
C ALA A 93 -13.70 -6.90 -3.31
N SER A 94 -14.55 -7.90 -3.13
CA SER A 94 -14.73 -8.69 -1.90
C SER A 94 -13.97 -10.01 -1.87
N ASP A 95 -13.32 -10.39 -2.98
CA ASP A 95 -12.62 -11.67 -3.05
C ASP A 95 -11.24 -11.57 -2.39
N SER A 96 -10.89 -12.58 -1.59
CA SER A 96 -9.63 -12.64 -0.85
C SER A 96 -8.45 -12.89 -1.79
N MET A 97 -7.34 -12.20 -1.51
CA MET A 97 -6.06 -12.34 -2.23
C MET A 97 -4.89 -12.22 -1.27
N ARG A 98 -3.72 -12.75 -1.64
CA ARG A 98 -2.47 -12.50 -0.94
C ARG A 98 -2.00 -11.08 -1.23
N LEU A 99 -1.69 -10.30 -0.19
CA LEU A 99 -1.21 -8.93 -0.36
C LEU A 99 0.30 -8.83 -0.55
N ALA A 100 1.03 -9.92 -0.30
CA ALA A 100 2.48 -9.93 -0.38
C ALA A 100 3.08 -8.75 0.40
N SER A 101 4.08 -8.07 -0.13
CA SER A 101 4.80 -6.99 0.58
C SER A 101 3.96 -5.76 0.95
N VAL A 102 2.72 -5.62 0.48
CA VAL A 102 1.80 -4.62 1.05
C VAL A 102 1.57 -4.89 2.56
N ALA A 103 1.78 -6.13 3.04
CA ALA A 103 1.80 -6.50 4.46
C ALA A 103 2.78 -5.68 5.30
N LYS A 104 3.86 -5.14 4.70
CA LYS A 104 4.83 -4.29 5.40
C LYS A 104 4.21 -2.97 5.89
N ALA A 105 3.24 -2.43 5.16
CA ALA A 105 2.46 -1.28 5.63
C ALA A 105 1.61 -1.65 6.86
N PHE A 106 1.06 -2.88 6.93
CA PHE A 106 0.34 -3.36 8.12
C PHE A 106 1.29 -3.52 9.32
N SER A 107 2.48 -4.08 9.13
CA SER A 107 3.46 -4.19 10.23
C SER A 107 3.94 -2.81 10.69
N GLY A 108 4.11 -1.86 9.76
CA GLY A 108 4.37 -0.46 10.08
C GLY A 108 3.24 0.18 10.90
N ALA A 109 1.98 -0.06 10.51
CA ALA A 109 0.81 0.45 11.25
C ALA A 109 0.77 -0.09 12.69
N VAL A 110 1.04 -1.39 12.91
CA VAL A 110 1.12 -1.98 14.25
C VAL A 110 2.25 -1.36 15.06
N ALA A 111 3.46 -1.26 14.49
CA ALA A 111 4.62 -0.68 15.17
C ALA A 111 4.40 0.80 15.53
N LEU A 112 3.91 1.61 14.59
CA LEU A 112 3.63 3.04 14.83
C LEU A 112 2.48 3.26 15.83
N SER A 113 1.50 2.36 15.90
CA SER A 113 0.48 2.35 16.94
C SER A 113 1.09 2.09 18.34
N LEU A 114 2.08 1.20 18.44
CA LEU A 114 2.80 0.96 19.70
C LEU A 114 3.72 2.13 20.08
N VAL A 115 4.28 2.83 19.09
CA VAL A 115 5.00 4.09 19.32
C VAL A 115 4.03 5.15 19.85
N ALA A 116 2.82 5.23 19.33
CA ALA A 116 1.78 6.13 19.82
C ALA A 116 1.40 5.87 21.28
N ASP A 117 1.38 4.59 21.70
CA ASP A 117 1.09 4.18 23.07
C ASP A 117 2.33 4.28 24.01
N GLY A 118 3.50 4.71 23.54
CA GLY A 118 4.75 4.73 24.31
C GLY A 118 5.32 3.34 24.64
N LYS A 119 4.81 2.26 24.03
CA LYS A 119 5.28 0.89 24.25
C LYS A 119 6.51 0.54 23.39
N LEU A 120 6.68 1.24 22.31
CA LEU A 120 7.89 1.24 21.48
C LEU A 120 8.32 2.67 21.21
N SER A 121 9.60 2.85 20.90
CA SER A 121 10.15 4.09 20.35
C SER A 121 10.80 3.82 19.00
N LEU A 122 10.79 4.81 18.10
CA LEU A 122 11.53 4.71 16.84
C LEU A 122 13.05 4.56 17.05
N SER A 123 13.56 4.95 18.22
CA SER A 123 14.96 4.78 18.65
C SER A 123 15.22 3.46 19.40
N ASP A 124 14.20 2.66 19.69
CA ASP A 124 14.40 1.36 20.31
C ASP A 124 15.21 0.45 19.41
N THR A 125 16.20 -0.22 20.02
CA THR A 125 17.13 -1.06 19.28
C THR A 125 16.71 -2.54 19.30
N VAL A 126 17.17 -3.28 18.29
CA VAL A 126 17.00 -4.74 18.22
C VAL A 126 17.57 -5.40 19.46
N GLY A 127 18.79 -5.03 19.91
CA GLY A 127 19.41 -5.62 21.09
C GLY A 127 18.62 -5.42 22.39
N ARG A 128 17.89 -4.31 22.53
CA ARG A 128 17.01 -4.08 23.68
C ARG A 128 15.85 -5.08 23.75
N TRP A 129 15.20 -5.35 22.62
CA TRP A 129 13.99 -6.16 22.58
C TRP A 129 14.23 -7.61 22.25
N LEU A 130 15.28 -7.92 21.49
CA LEU A 130 15.59 -9.24 20.93
C LEU A 130 17.07 -9.61 21.15
N PRO A 131 17.54 -9.70 22.40
CA PRO A 131 18.96 -9.92 22.71
C PRO A 131 19.51 -11.26 22.19
N GLY A 132 18.64 -12.20 21.81
CA GLY A 132 19.01 -13.49 21.22
C GLY A 132 19.31 -13.44 19.72
N LEU A 133 19.14 -12.27 19.04
CA LEU A 133 19.53 -12.10 17.65
C LEU A 133 21.04 -11.75 17.53
N PRO A 134 21.64 -11.82 16.31
CA PRO A 134 23.06 -11.55 16.13
C PRO A 134 23.52 -10.23 16.75
N LEU A 135 24.63 -10.25 17.48
CA LEU A 135 25.17 -9.06 18.17
C LEU A 135 25.39 -7.88 17.20
N ALA A 136 25.78 -8.16 15.94
CA ALA A 136 25.95 -7.14 14.92
C ALA A 136 24.67 -6.34 14.64
N TRP A 137 23.48 -6.88 14.91
CA TRP A 137 22.19 -6.22 14.72
C TRP A 137 21.74 -5.43 15.94
N SER A 138 22.44 -5.56 17.08
CA SER A 138 21.98 -5.03 18.37
C SER A 138 21.71 -3.52 18.38
N ARG A 139 22.43 -2.75 17.56
CA ARG A 139 22.30 -1.28 17.46
C ARG A 139 21.28 -0.82 16.42
N VAL A 140 20.78 -1.71 15.58
CA VAL A 140 19.74 -1.39 14.59
C VAL A 140 18.47 -0.90 15.30
N THR A 141 17.93 0.23 14.87
CA THR A 141 16.74 0.84 15.47
C THR A 141 15.45 0.44 14.74
N LEU A 142 14.29 0.56 15.42
CA LEU A 142 12.98 0.38 14.81
C LEU A 142 12.78 1.31 13.59
N ARG A 143 13.31 2.54 13.63
CA ARG A 143 13.27 3.47 12.50
C ARG A 143 13.98 2.89 11.28
N GLU A 144 15.18 2.37 11.46
CA GLU A 144 16.00 1.81 10.37
C GLU A 144 15.35 0.56 9.77
N LEU A 145 14.74 -0.29 10.60
CA LEU A 145 13.94 -1.44 10.14
C LEU A 145 12.75 -0.97 9.27
N LEU A 146 11.97 0.00 9.76
CA LEU A 146 10.79 0.49 9.02
C LEU A 146 11.15 1.25 7.74
N GLN A 147 12.39 1.73 7.60
CA GLN A 147 12.87 2.51 6.45
C GLN A 147 13.77 1.70 5.50
N HIS A 148 14.02 0.42 5.79
CA HIS A 148 14.97 -0.43 5.06
C HIS A 148 16.38 0.17 4.97
N THR A 149 16.84 0.71 6.10
CA THR A 149 18.20 1.23 6.28
C THR A 149 18.95 0.51 7.39
N SER A 150 18.48 -0.67 7.77
CA SER A 150 19.03 -1.50 8.85
C SER A 150 20.37 -2.11 8.52
N GLY A 151 20.60 -2.46 7.25
CA GLY A 151 21.72 -3.28 6.79
C GLY A 151 21.55 -4.77 7.08
N ILE A 152 20.44 -5.23 7.63
CA ILE A 152 20.17 -6.65 7.88
C ILE A 152 19.94 -7.35 6.54
N PRO A 153 20.72 -8.40 6.20
CA PRO A 153 20.57 -9.14 4.96
C PRO A 153 19.15 -9.72 4.79
N ASP A 154 18.64 -9.72 3.57
CA ASP A 154 17.34 -10.29 3.27
C ASP A 154 17.40 -11.83 3.31
N PHE A 155 16.66 -12.44 4.25
CA PHE A 155 16.60 -13.89 4.39
C PHE A 155 16.07 -14.59 3.14
N SER A 156 15.20 -13.94 2.38
CA SER A 156 14.55 -14.51 1.20
C SER A 156 15.47 -14.63 -0.01
N GLN A 157 16.62 -13.94 0.00
CA GLN A 157 17.65 -14.03 -1.05
C GLN A 157 18.63 -15.20 -0.81
N ASN A 158 18.53 -15.88 0.33
CA ASN A 158 19.43 -16.99 0.64
C ASN A 158 18.99 -18.28 -0.09
N PRO A 159 19.87 -18.96 -0.85
CA PRO A 159 19.53 -20.22 -1.50
C PRO A 159 19.04 -21.31 -0.54
N ALA A 160 19.52 -21.33 0.71
CA ALA A 160 19.04 -22.28 1.72
C ALA A 160 17.58 -22.01 2.12
N PHE A 161 17.14 -20.75 2.13
CA PHE A 161 15.74 -20.41 2.32
C PHE A 161 14.87 -20.94 1.17
N LEU A 162 15.28 -20.71 -0.08
CA LEU A 162 14.56 -21.20 -1.25
C LEU A 162 14.44 -22.72 -1.23
N LYS A 163 15.51 -23.42 -0.89
CA LYS A 163 15.51 -24.88 -0.72
C LYS A 163 14.54 -25.32 0.39
N ALA A 164 14.52 -24.63 1.53
CA ALA A 164 13.62 -24.95 2.64
C ALA A 164 12.13 -24.76 2.25
N VAL A 165 11.83 -23.69 1.51
CA VAL A 165 10.48 -23.45 0.95
C VAL A 165 10.11 -24.57 -0.02
N GLN A 166 10.98 -24.97 -0.95
CA GLN A 166 10.72 -26.05 -1.90
C GLN A 166 10.46 -27.39 -1.21
N GLN A 167 11.16 -27.67 -0.10
CA GLN A 167 11.01 -28.91 0.66
C GLN A 167 9.72 -28.97 1.50
N SER A 168 9.18 -27.83 1.92
CA SER A 168 8.02 -27.76 2.80
C SER A 168 7.20 -26.49 2.54
N PRO A 169 6.68 -26.29 1.32
CA PRO A 169 6.03 -25.04 0.95
C PRO A 169 4.76 -24.76 1.78
N ASP A 170 4.08 -25.80 2.24
CA ASP A 170 2.86 -25.77 3.05
C ASP A 170 3.09 -25.59 4.56
N LYS A 171 4.33 -25.75 5.04
CA LYS A 171 4.69 -25.75 6.48
C LYS A 171 5.74 -24.71 6.82
N ALA A 172 5.31 -23.47 6.98
CA ALA A 172 6.23 -22.40 7.38
C ALA A 172 6.74 -22.61 8.83
N PRO A 173 8.04 -22.37 9.09
CA PRO A 173 8.62 -22.44 10.41
C PRO A 173 8.12 -21.31 11.32
N ARG A 174 8.51 -21.32 12.60
CA ARG A 174 8.28 -20.16 13.50
C ARG A 174 9.01 -18.93 12.94
N PRO A 175 8.45 -17.71 13.07
CA PRO A 175 9.00 -16.50 12.43
C PRO A 175 10.48 -16.24 12.75
N VAL A 176 10.94 -16.52 13.98
CA VAL A 176 12.34 -16.31 14.35
C VAL A 176 13.30 -17.20 13.54
N VAL A 177 12.84 -18.38 13.07
CA VAL A 177 13.65 -19.29 12.25
C VAL A 177 13.89 -18.72 10.86
N LEU A 178 13.00 -17.87 10.33
CA LEU A 178 13.23 -17.20 9.04
C LEU A 178 14.52 -16.38 9.07
N LEU A 179 14.83 -15.76 10.22
CA LEU A 179 16.04 -14.96 10.39
C LEU A 179 17.33 -15.80 10.43
N SER A 180 17.24 -17.12 10.64
CA SER A 180 18.42 -17.99 10.55
C SER A 180 18.96 -18.11 9.12
N PHE A 181 18.14 -17.81 8.12
CA PHE A 181 18.55 -17.73 6.71
C PHE A 181 19.20 -16.39 6.34
N ALA A 182 19.06 -15.35 7.18
CA ALA A 182 19.77 -14.10 6.99
C ALA A 182 21.23 -14.22 7.47
N GLY A 183 22.15 -13.53 6.81
CA GLY A 183 23.54 -13.47 7.26
C GLY A 183 23.66 -12.75 8.60
N LYS A 184 24.57 -13.22 9.47
CA LYS A 184 24.75 -12.63 10.81
C LYS A 184 25.39 -11.24 10.81
N ARG A 185 26.13 -10.87 9.75
CA ARG A 185 26.77 -9.57 9.58
C ARG A 185 25.82 -8.62 8.86
N LEU A 186 25.91 -7.34 9.16
CA LEU A 186 25.22 -6.31 8.40
C LEU A 186 25.89 -6.09 7.04
N ASN A 187 25.10 -5.82 6.00
CA ASN A 187 25.60 -5.46 4.67
C ASN A 187 26.26 -4.07 4.66
N PHE A 188 25.86 -3.20 5.60
CA PHE A 188 26.36 -1.83 5.79
C PHE A 188 26.01 -1.33 7.19
N SER A 189 26.59 -0.20 7.58
CA SER A 189 26.28 0.46 8.85
C SER A 189 24.84 0.98 8.88
N PRO A 190 24.05 0.71 9.93
CA PRO A 190 22.66 1.16 10.04
C PRO A 190 22.50 2.65 9.73
N GLY A 191 21.49 3.00 8.98
CA GLY A 191 21.18 4.37 8.57
C GLY A 191 22.01 4.93 7.42
N SER A 192 23.08 4.25 6.97
CA SER A 192 24.02 4.82 5.97
C SER A 192 23.48 4.77 4.55
N ARG A 193 22.71 3.71 4.19
CA ARG A 193 22.08 3.57 2.87
C ARG A 193 20.77 2.81 2.95
N TYR A 194 20.03 2.80 1.87
CA TYR A 194 18.81 2.03 1.67
C TYR A 194 19.13 0.70 1.00
N GLU A 195 18.55 -0.39 1.52
CA GLU A 195 18.53 -1.72 0.89
C GLU A 195 17.29 -2.46 1.37
N TYR A 196 16.39 -2.79 0.43
CA TYR A 196 15.15 -3.49 0.79
C TYR A 196 15.45 -4.84 1.43
N SER A 197 14.80 -5.16 2.56
CA SER A 197 14.98 -6.42 3.26
C SER A 197 13.69 -6.92 3.88
N ASN A 198 13.28 -8.14 3.53
CA ASN A 198 12.17 -8.84 4.17
C ASN A 198 12.47 -9.16 5.65
N SER A 199 13.74 -9.33 6.00
CA SER A 199 14.18 -9.55 7.38
C SER A 199 13.76 -8.43 8.31
N ASP A 200 13.78 -7.18 7.85
CA ASP A 200 13.41 -6.02 8.66
C ASP A 200 12.01 -6.16 9.26
N ASN A 201 11.03 -6.57 8.46
CA ASN A 201 9.65 -6.69 8.92
C ASN A 201 9.39 -7.93 9.77
N ILE A 202 10.22 -8.99 9.62
CA ILE A 202 10.23 -10.11 10.57
C ILE A 202 10.72 -9.61 11.94
N VAL A 203 11.81 -8.85 11.97
CA VAL A 203 12.35 -8.25 13.22
C VAL A 203 11.32 -7.30 13.84
N VAL A 204 10.67 -6.43 13.05
CA VAL A 204 9.58 -5.56 13.53
C VAL A 204 8.47 -6.37 14.19
N GLY A 205 8.01 -7.45 13.55
CA GLY A 205 6.99 -8.34 14.12
C GLY A 205 7.41 -8.98 15.43
N LEU A 206 8.68 -9.42 15.55
CA LEU A 206 9.24 -9.97 16.77
C LEU A 206 9.38 -8.89 17.88
N MET A 207 9.79 -7.66 17.54
CA MET A 207 9.82 -6.54 18.49
C MET A 207 8.41 -6.21 19.02
N VAL A 208 7.38 -6.27 18.17
CA VAL A 208 5.97 -6.13 18.59
C VAL A 208 5.59 -7.21 19.61
N GLN A 209 5.97 -8.47 19.36
CA GLN A 209 5.71 -9.57 20.31
C GLN A 209 6.45 -9.35 21.64
N ALA A 210 7.72 -8.98 21.60
CA ALA A 210 8.52 -8.72 22.80
C ALA A 210 7.95 -7.57 23.63
N ALA A 211 7.60 -6.44 23.01
CA ALA A 211 7.07 -5.25 23.67
C ALA A 211 5.67 -5.47 24.28
N THR A 212 4.88 -6.38 23.72
CA THR A 212 3.49 -6.58 24.15
C THR A 212 3.25 -7.89 24.88
N ARG A 213 4.18 -8.84 24.83
CA ARG A 213 4.04 -10.24 25.31
C ARG A 213 2.79 -10.94 24.73
N LYS A 214 2.40 -10.55 23.51
CA LYS A 214 1.27 -11.10 22.76
C LYS A 214 1.73 -11.44 21.33
N SER A 215 1.02 -12.36 20.66
CA SER A 215 1.33 -12.69 19.28
C SER A 215 1.15 -11.47 18.36
N TYR A 216 1.95 -11.39 17.31
CA TYR A 216 1.87 -10.33 16.31
C TYR A 216 0.50 -10.31 15.63
N GLU A 217 -0.07 -11.48 15.33
CA GLU A 217 -1.40 -11.64 14.74
C GLU A 217 -2.49 -11.01 15.63
N SER A 218 -2.40 -11.20 16.95
CA SER A 218 -3.34 -10.58 17.91
C SER A 218 -3.19 -9.06 17.96
N GLN A 219 -1.96 -8.55 17.87
CA GLN A 219 -1.69 -7.10 17.82
C GLN A 219 -2.15 -6.49 16.50
N LEU A 220 -1.91 -7.16 15.37
CA LEU A 220 -2.44 -6.75 14.08
C LEU A 220 -3.96 -6.61 14.12
N ARG A 221 -4.66 -7.65 14.58
CA ARG A 221 -6.11 -7.64 14.71
C ARG A 221 -6.59 -6.50 15.62
N ARG A 222 -6.05 -6.40 16.83
CA ARG A 222 -6.50 -5.43 17.84
C ARG A 222 -6.21 -3.98 17.47
N ARG A 223 -5.05 -3.71 16.85
CA ARG A 223 -4.55 -2.34 16.63
C ARG A 223 -4.87 -1.77 15.26
N VAL A 224 -5.08 -2.66 14.29
CA VAL A 224 -5.28 -2.25 12.91
C VAL A 224 -6.59 -2.78 12.35
N LEU A 225 -6.79 -4.11 12.35
CA LEU A 225 -7.92 -4.69 11.61
C LEU A 225 -9.27 -4.31 12.24
N ALA A 226 -9.43 -4.52 13.55
CA ALA A 226 -10.69 -4.24 14.23
C ALA A 226 -11.03 -2.73 14.27
N PRO A 227 -10.10 -1.81 14.63
CA PRO A 227 -10.40 -0.38 14.63
C PRO A 227 -10.74 0.20 13.27
N LEU A 228 -10.21 -0.40 12.18
CA LEU A 228 -10.47 0.03 10.80
C LEU A 228 -11.60 -0.76 10.12
N GLY A 229 -12.24 -1.71 10.82
CA GLY A 229 -13.34 -2.51 10.28
C GLY A 229 -12.93 -3.46 9.15
N LEU A 230 -11.66 -3.93 9.12
CA LEU A 230 -11.10 -4.77 8.06
C LEU A 230 -11.45 -6.25 8.32
N ALA A 231 -12.73 -6.58 8.22
CA ALA A 231 -13.28 -7.88 8.59
C ALA A 231 -12.80 -9.06 7.69
N HIS A 232 -12.39 -8.76 6.48
CA HIS A 232 -11.91 -9.74 5.50
C HIS A 232 -10.38 -9.72 5.35
N THR A 233 -9.67 -9.22 6.36
CA THR A 233 -8.21 -9.17 6.41
C THR A 233 -7.68 -10.02 7.55
N SER A 234 -6.67 -10.84 7.27
CA SER A 234 -6.06 -11.73 8.26
C SER A 234 -4.58 -11.97 7.96
N LEU A 235 -3.88 -12.58 8.93
CA LEU A 235 -2.53 -13.10 8.76
C LEU A 235 -2.54 -14.60 9.06
N PRO A 236 -2.88 -15.45 8.07
CA PRO A 236 -2.83 -16.90 8.23
C PRO A 236 -1.39 -17.40 8.27
N ARG A 237 -1.20 -18.63 8.74
CA ARG A 237 0.12 -19.28 8.68
C ARG A 237 0.20 -20.35 7.59
N GLY A 238 -0.91 -20.95 7.22
CA GLY A 238 -1.02 -22.00 6.21
C GLY A 238 -1.23 -21.47 4.79
N THR A 239 -1.64 -22.37 3.91
CA THR A 239 -1.81 -22.14 2.47
C THR A 239 -3.20 -21.60 2.10
N ALA A 240 -4.25 -21.94 2.86
CA ALA A 240 -5.63 -21.63 2.53
C ALA A 240 -5.95 -20.13 2.53
N LEU A 241 -6.76 -19.71 1.56
CA LEU A 241 -7.37 -18.39 1.51
C LEU A 241 -8.82 -18.44 1.99
N PRO A 242 -9.33 -17.42 2.71
CA PRO A 242 -10.74 -17.29 3.04
C PRO A 242 -11.61 -17.18 1.77
N PHE A 243 -12.67 -17.99 1.70
CA PHE A 243 -13.64 -17.94 0.59
C PHE A 243 -14.59 -16.72 0.75
N PRO A 244 -14.99 -16.05 -0.37
CA PRO A 244 -14.53 -16.25 -1.74
C PRO A 244 -13.13 -15.69 -1.97
N PHE A 245 -12.36 -16.28 -2.88
CA PHE A 245 -11.00 -15.84 -3.19
C PHE A 245 -10.72 -15.85 -4.70
N VAL A 246 -9.69 -15.11 -5.08
CA VAL A 246 -9.11 -15.09 -6.42
C VAL A 246 -8.02 -16.14 -6.50
N HIS A 247 -8.11 -17.05 -7.47
CA HIS A 247 -7.06 -18.03 -7.74
C HIS A 247 -5.79 -17.34 -8.23
N GLY A 248 -4.64 -17.74 -7.70
CA GLY A 248 -3.32 -17.27 -8.13
C GLY A 248 -2.71 -18.23 -9.14
N TYR A 249 -2.07 -17.70 -10.15
CA TYR A 249 -1.54 -18.52 -11.24
C TYR A 249 -0.04 -18.28 -11.47
N ASP A 250 0.66 -19.37 -11.76
CA ASP A 250 1.96 -19.32 -12.44
C ASP A 250 1.72 -19.33 -13.96
N VAL A 251 2.32 -18.35 -14.66
CA VAL A 251 2.08 -18.13 -16.10
C VAL A 251 3.42 -18.20 -16.82
N ALA A 252 3.67 -19.31 -17.48
CA ALA A 252 4.92 -19.60 -18.19
C ALA A 252 4.66 -20.25 -19.56
N PRO A 253 4.24 -19.47 -20.60
CA PRO A 253 4.01 -20.01 -21.93
C PRO A 253 5.23 -20.76 -22.49
N PRO A 254 5.03 -21.83 -23.30
CA PRO A 254 3.76 -22.27 -23.91
C PRO A 254 2.83 -23.10 -23.01
N GLN A 255 3.22 -23.34 -21.75
CA GLN A 255 2.39 -24.08 -20.81
C GLN A 255 1.14 -23.27 -20.43
N PRO A 256 -0.03 -23.95 -20.21
CA PRO A 256 -1.21 -23.27 -19.68
C PRO A 256 -0.92 -22.76 -18.27
N PRO A 257 -1.59 -21.66 -17.84
CA PRO A 257 -1.44 -21.15 -16.48
C PRO A 257 -1.76 -22.24 -15.42
N PHE A 258 -0.85 -22.43 -14.48
CA PHE A 258 -0.97 -23.39 -13.40
C PHE A 258 -1.50 -22.72 -12.13
N ASP A 259 -2.51 -23.29 -11.49
CA ASP A 259 -3.09 -22.76 -10.23
C ASP A 259 -2.15 -23.02 -9.06
N VAL A 260 -1.62 -21.96 -8.48
CA VAL A 260 -0.67 -21.97 -7.35
C VAL A 260 -1.27 -21.40 -6.07
N THR A 261 -2.60 -21.28 -6.01
CA THR A 261 -3.31 -20.62 -4.88
C THR A 261 -2.90 -21.17 -3.52
N ASN A 262 -2.79 -22.49 -3.41
CA ASN A 262 -2.53 -23.20 -2.16
C ASN A 262 -1.12 -23.80 -2.07
N GLU A 263 -0.22 -23.42 -2.97
CA GLU A 263 1.13 -24.01 -3.03
C GLU A 263 2.09 -23.44 -1.97
N LEU A 264 1.84 -22.25 -1.43
CA LEU A 264 2.76 -21.58 -0.50
C LEU A 264 2.04 -21.13 0.77
N ALA A 265 2.53 -21.57 1.93
CA ALA A 265 2.04 -21.10 3.22
C ALA A 265 2.42 -19.64 3.46
N ALA A 266 1.44 -18.81 3.86
CA ALA A 266 1.63 -17.39 4.14
C ALA A 266 2.65 -17.12 5.27
N GLY A 267 2.83 -18.10 6.16
CA GLY A 267 3.80 -18.04 7.26
C GLY A 267 5.26 -17.93 6.82
N TRP A 268 5.63 -18.34 5.59
CA TRP A 268 6.97 -18.16 5.02
C TRP A 268 7.35 -16.69 4.82
N ALA A 269 6.37 -15.81 4.69
CA ALA A 269 6.57 -14.36 4.63
C ALA A 269 6.11 -13.64 5.90
N TRP A 270 5.20 -14.23 6.69
CA TRP A 270 4.66 -13.72 7.96
C TRP A 270 4.44 -12.19 7.94
N ALA A 271 5.05 -11.44 8.89
CA ALA A 271 4.87 -9.98 9.00
C ALA A 271 5.41 -9.19 7.78
N SER A 272 6.27 -9.79 6.94
CA SER A 272 6.81 -9.13 5.75
C SER A 272 5.92 -9.29 4.50
N GLY A 273 5.04 -10.33 4.46
CA GLY A 273 4.30 -10.61 3.23
C GLY A 273 3.06 -11.51 3.38
N GLY A 274 2.79 -12.03 4.59
CA GLY A 274 1.77 -13.08 4.80
C GLY A 274 0.32 -12.61 4.89
N VAL A 275 0.03 -11.29 4.84
CA VAL A 275 -1.34 -10.77 4.97
C VAL A 275 -2.18 -11.18 3.77
N VAL A 276 -3.38 -11.68 4.07
CA VAL A 276 -4.46 -11.93 3.12
C VAL A 276 -5.55 -10.89 3.34
N SER A 277 -6.09 -10.33 2.26
CA SER A 277 -7.12 -9.28 2.33
C SER A 277 -7.95 -9.26 1.05
N THR A 278 -8.98 -8.43 1.02
CA THR A 278 -9.73 -8.11 -0.20
C THR A 278 -9.28 -6.78 -0.78
N PRO A 279 -9.47 -6.52 -2.09
CA PRO A 279 -9.23 -5.19 -2.66
C PRO A 279 -9.98 -4.07 -1.93
N ARG A 280 -11.18 -4.35 -1.39
CA ARG A 280 -11.99 -3.41 -0.60
C ARG A 280 -11.30 -3.06 0.73
N ASP A 281 -10.90 -4.06 1.51
CA ASP A 281 -10.25 -3.86 2.80
C ASP A 281 -8.86 -3.23 2.62
N ALA A 282 -8.09 -3.65 1.61
CA ALA A 282 -6.81 -3.05 1.27
C ALA A 282 -6.95 -1.56 0.92
N ASN A 283 -8.04 -1.18 0.21
CA ASN A 283 -8.36 0.21 -0.08
C ASN A 283 -8.71 1.01 1.18
N ALA A 284 -9.51 0.45 2.08
CA ALA A 284 -9.84 1.09 3.36
C ALA A 284 -8.59 1.25 4.24
N PHE A 285 -7.76 0.21 4.31
CA PHE A 285 -6.50 0.21 5.05
C PHE A 285 -5.54 1.29 4.57
N ILE A 286 -5.21 1.30 3.27
CA ILE A 286 -4.17 2.21 2.77
C ILE A 286 -4.57 3.69 2.96
N ARG A 287 -5.84 4.02 2.80
CA ARG A 287 -6.39 5.35 3.08
C ARG A 287 -6.23 5.75 4.54
N ALA A 288 -6.59 4.84 5.45
CA ALA A 288 -6.48 5.06 6.89
C ALA A 288 -5.02 5.18 7.33
N TYR A 289 -4.15 4.32 6.82
CA TYR A 289 -2.72 4.30 7.14
C TYR A 289 -2.01 5.57 6.69
N VAL A 290 -2.21 5.98 5.44
CA VAL A 290 -1.56 7.17 4.87
C VAL A 290 -2.00 8.46 5.59
N ARG A 291 -3.26 8.57 6.02
CA ARG A 291 -3.73 9.75 6.79
C ARG A 291 -3.36 9.71 8.28
N GLY A 292 -2.69 8.65 8.75
CA GLY A 292 -2.23 8.54 10.14
C GLY A 292 -3.29 8.12 11.15
N ALA A 293 -4.36 7.41 10.72
CA ALA A 293 -5.49 7.04 11.59
C ALA A 293 -5.12 6.09 12.74
N THR A 294 -3.97 5.43 12.68
CA THR A 294 -3.50 4.44 13.67
C THR A 294 -2.31 4.92 14.50
N THR A 295 -1.95 6.20 14.42
CA THR A 295 -0.73 6.71 15.07
C THR A 295 -0.88 8.17 15.55
N THR A 296 0.12 8.69 16.29
CA THR A 296 0.15 10.11 16.70
C THR A 296 0.62 11.02 15.56
N PRO A 297 0.30 12.33 15.62
CA PRO A 297 0.81 13.29 14.65
C PRO A 297 2.35 13.31 14.56
N ALA A 298 3.07 13.09 15.64
CA ALA A 298 4.52 13.05 15.67
C ALA A 298 5.08 11.83 14.91
N ALA A 299 4.56 10.62 15.18
CA ALA A 299 4.97 9.40 14.50
C ALA A 299 4.52 9.42 13.01
N HIS A 300 3.35 10.01 12.71
CA HIS A 300 2.89 10.22 11.35
C HIS A 300 3.81 11.17 10.57
N ARG A 301 4.28 12.28 11.18
CA ARG A 301 5.30 13.14 10.53
C ARG A 301 6.59 12.38 10.26
N ALA A 302 7.06 11.57 11.22
CA ALA A 302 8.26 10.75 11.06
C ALA A 302 8.09 9.71 9.92
N GLN A 303 6.90 9.13 9.75
CA GLN A 303 6.58 8.20 8.67
C GLN A 303 6.86 8.80 7.28
N PHE A 304 6.66 10.10 7.12
CA PHE A 304 6.84 10.84 5.86
C PHE A 304 8.22 11.48 5.71
N THR A 305 9.22 11.04 6.47
CA THR A 305 10.62 11.40 6.25
C THR A 305 11.21 10.45 5.22
N PHE A 306 11.32 10.91 3.98
CA PHE A 306 11.73 10.08 2.84
C PHE A 306 13.22 10.13 2.56
N ARG A 307 13.76 8.98 2.12
CA ARG A 307 15.11 8.78 1.58
C ARG A 307 15.04 8.17 0.17
N PRO A 308 16.10 8.28 -0.66
CA PRO A 308 16.19 7.50 -1.89
C PRO A 308 15.98 6.01 -1.58
N GLY A 309 15.13 5.35 -2.38
CA GLY A 309 14.80 3.95 -2.17
C GLY A 309 13.51 3.58 -2.91
N SER A 310 13.30 2.31 -3.19
CA SER A 310 12.17 1.80 -3.97
C SER A 310 11.54 0.61 -3.30
N SER A 311 10.21 0.47 -3.44
CA SER A 311 9.52 -0.79 -3.14
C SER A 311 9.94 -1.90 -4.11
N GLU A 312 9.71 -3.14 -3.72
CA GLU A 312 9.92 -4.32 -4.57
C GLU A 312 8.60 -5.09 -4.75
N PRO A 313 8.16 -5.23 -6.03
CA PRO A 313 8.71 -4.61 -7.24
C PRO A 313 8.56 -3.09 -7.22
N THR A 314 9.39 -2.39 -8.02
CA THR A 314 9.36 -0.93 -8.11
C THR A 314 7.97 -0.42 -8.53
N GLY A 315 7.43 0.52 -7.76
CA GLY A 315 6.14 1.17 -8.02
C GLY A 315 6.18 2.20 -9.15
N PRO A 316 5.07 2.94 -9.38
CA PRO A 316 4.97 3.91 -10.46
C PRO A 316 5.87 5.12 -10.25
N GLY A 317 6.35 5.73 -11.34
CA GLY A 317 7.11 6.99 -11.31
C GLY A 317 8.42 6.89 -10.54
N GLN A 318 8.80 7.99 -9.88
CA GLN A 318 9.97 8.05 -9.00
C GLN A 318 9.59 7.64 -7.58
N ASN A 319 10.40 6.77 -6.99
CA ASN A 319 10.13 6.19 -5.67
C ASN A 319 11.06 6.77 -4.60
N SER A 320 10.58 6.82 -3.36
CA SER A 320 11.40 7.07 -2.17
C SER A 320 10.80 6.40 -0.93
N ALA A 321 11.66 5.97 0.00
CA ALA A 321 11.31 5.17 1.16
C ALA A 321 11.05 6.03 2.40
N GLY A 322 9.87 5.88 3.02
CA GLY A 322 9.50 6.36 4.35
C GLY A 322 9.45 5.21 5.36
N LEU A 323 8.80 5.41 6.51
CA LEU A 323 8.67 4.33 7.50
C LEU A 323 7.52 3.39 7.11
N ALA A 324 7.86 2.22 6.58
CA ALA A 324 6.94 1.20 6.05
C ALA A 324 5.93 1.75 5.03
N ILE A 325 6.36 2.73 4.24
CA ILE A 325 5.59 3.36 3.18
C ILE A 325 6.53 3.91 2.12
N PHE A 326 6.09 3.92 0.87
CA PHE A 326 6.82 4.54 -0.22
C PHE A 326 6.04 5.73 -0.78
N ARG A 327 6.78 6.75 -1.22
CA ARG A 327 6.27 7.86 -2.01
C ARG A 327 6.48 7.54 -3.49
N TYR A 328 5.43 7.67 -4.28
CA TYR A 328 5.42 7.48 -5.72
C TYR A 328 5.05 8.79 -6.39
N GLN A 329 6.03 9.42 -7.04
CA GLN A 329 5.84 10.66 -7.80
C GLN A 329 5.54 10.32 -9.26
N THR A 330 4.29 10.41 -9.64
CA THR A 330 3.82 10.15 -10.99
C THR A 330 3.61 11.46 -11.76
N ARG A 331 3.43 11.38 -13.08
CA ARG A 331 3.05 12.53 -13.91
C ARG A 331 1.71 13.19 -13.52
N CYS A 332 0.86 12.48 -12.76
CA CYS A 332 -0.46 12.97 -12.35
C CYS A 332 -0.48 13.47 -10.91
N GLY A 333 0.61 13.38 -10.20
CA GLY A 333 0.76 13.74 -8.79
C GLY A 333 1.38 12.65 -7.95
N THR A 334 1.36 12.84 -6.63
CA THR A 334 2.02 11.97 -5.66
C THR A 334 0.99 11.12 -4.93
N VAL A 335 1.30 9.82 -4.80
CA VAL A 335 0.58 8.87 -3.95
C VAL A 335 1.57 8.14 -3.05
N TYR A 336 1.07 7.58 -1.94
CA TYR A 336 1.86 6.93 -0.91
C TYR A 336 1.29 5.54 -0.63
N GLY A 337 2.16 4.54 -0.53
CA GLY A 337 1.69 3.17 -0.34
C GLY A 337 2.79 2.13 -0.45
N HIS A 338 2.43 0.95 -0.94
CA HIS A 338 3.35 -0.16 -1.11
C HIS A 338 2.97 -1.02 -2.33
N THR A 339 3.95 -1.62 -2.98
CA THR A 339 3.76 -2.71 -3.93
C THR A 339 3.92 -4.06 -3.23
N GLY A 340 3.59 -5.14 -3.91
CA GLY A 340 3.80 -6.48 -3.39
C GLY A 340 3.78 -7.52 -4.49
N ASN A 341 4.55 -8.57 -4.33
CA ASN A 341 4.53 -9.74 -5.20
C ASN A 341 4.82 -11.00 -4.39
N THR A 342 4.20 -12.08 -4.79
CA THR A 342 4.44 -13.44 -4.30
C THR A 342 3.94 -14.42 -5.36
N LEU A 343 4.23 -15.71 -5.17
CA LEU A 343 3.73 -16.75 -6.05
C LEU A 343 2.22 -16.56 -6.32
N GLY A 344 1.86 -16.41 -7.58
CA GLY A 344 0.47 -16.24 -8.05
C GLY A 344 -0.14 -14.86 -7.84
N TYR A 345 0.54 -13.87 -7.26
CA TYR A 345 -0.09 -12.57 -6.98
C TYR A 345 0.87 -11.38 -7.09
N THR A 346 0.35 -10.28 -7.66
CA THR A 346 1.01 -8.97 -7.67
C THR A 346 0.03 -7.90 -7.20
N GLN A 347 0.49 -6.99 -6.34
CA GLN A 347 -0.34 -5.99 -5.66
C GLN A 347 0.30 -4.59 -5.71
N PHE A 348 -0.55 -3.58 -5.72
CA PHE A 348 -0.17 -2.20 -5.46
C PHE A 348 -1.31 -1.52 -4.71
N ALA A 349 -1.02 -0.89 -3.59
CA ALA A 349 -2.00 -0.12 -2.81
C ALA A 349 -1.40 1.24 -2.45
N ALA A 350 -2.09 2.34 -2.83
CA ALA A 350 -1.62 3.69 -2.54
C ALA A 350 -2.78 4.67 -2.37
N ALA A 351 -2.53 5.77 -1.63
CA ALA A 351 -3.47 6.84 -1.42
C ALA A 351 -2.78 8.21 -1.43
N THR A 352 -3.56 9.28 -1.60
CA THR A 352 -3.12 10.65 -1.31
C THR A 352 -2.87 10.82 0.18
N ARG A 353 -2.04 11.82 0.56
CA ARG A 353 -1.62 12.02 1.95
C ARG A 353 -2.78 12.21 2.94
N ASP A 354 -3.86 12.81 2.50
CA ASP A 354 -5.11 12.99 3.25
C ASP A 354 -6.02 11.75 3.26
N GLY A 355 -5.67 10.72 2.48
CA GLY A 355 -6.46 9.51 2.31
C GLY A 355 -7.78 9.73 1.55
N SER A 356 -8.00 10.89 0.94
CA SER A 356 -9.25 11.19 0.22
C SER A 356 -9.38 10.42 -1.09
N ARG A 357 -8.24 10.10 -1.73
CA ARG A 357 -8.15 9.39 -3.00
C ARG A 357 -7.21 8.21 -2.87
N SER A 358 -7.53 7.10 -3.54
CA SER A 358 -6.72 5.89 -3.42
C SER A 358 -6.89 4.97 -4.62
N VAL A 359 -5.96 4.05 -4.73
CA VAL A 359 -5.94 2.99 -5.73
C VAL A 359 -5.43 1.70 -5.12
N VAL A 360 -6.07 0.58 -5.48
CA VAL A 360 -5.56 -0.77 -5.22
C VAL A 360 -5.58 -1.53 -6.53
N VAL A 361 -4.43 -2.03 -6.96
CA VAL A 361 -4.28 -2.92 -8.12
C VAL A 361 -3.99 -4.32 -7.60
N SER A 362 -4.77 -5.29 -8.03
CA SER A 362 -4.70 -6.69 -7.62
C SER A 362 -4.68 -7.59 -8.85
N ILE A 363 -3.63 -8.39 -8.99
CA ILE A 363 -3.36 -9.25 -10.15
C ILE A 363 -3.16 -10.67 -9.67
N ASN A 364 -3.70 -11.63 -10.38
CA ASN A 364 -3.61 -13.04 -10.05
C ASN A 364 -2.50 -13.81 -10.79
N ALA A 365 -1.39 -13.16 -11.01
CA ALA A 365 -0.11 -13.74 -11.41
C ALA A 365 1.04 -12.91 -10.84
N GLN A 366 2.22 -13.51 -10.72
CA GLN A 366 3.43 -12.78 -10.33
C GLN A 366 4.04 -12.08 -11.54
N ILE A 367 4.26 -10.75 -11.46
CA ILE A 367 4.91 -9.93 -12.47
C ILE A 367 5.97 -9.05 -11.79
N THR A 368 7.25 -9.35 -12.03
CA THR A 368 8.41 -8.61 -11.49
C THR A 368 9.49 -8.48 -12.58
N PRO A 369 10.59 -7.75 -12.33
CA PRO A 369 11.71 -7.73 -13.25
C PRO A 369 12.31 -9.10 -13.55
N ASP A 370 12.20 -10.06 -12.61
CA ASP A 370 12.79 -11.40 -12.68
C ASP A 370 11.77 -12.46 -13.13
N VAL A 371 10.50 -12.25 -12.81
CA VAL A 371 9.39 -13.15 -13.16
C VAL A 371 8.45 -12.41 -14.10
N ASN A 372 8.29 -12.91 -15.32
CA ASN A 372 7.48 -12.27 -16.37
C ASN A 372 7.98 -10.84 -16.69
N SER A 373 9.29 -10.70 -16.90
CA SER A 373 10.00 -9.43 -17.09
C SER A 373 9.44 -8.61 -18.27
N ASN A 374 8.95 -9.28 -19.33
CA ASN A 374 8.37 -8.62 -20.52
C ASN A 374 7.09 -7.83 -20.17
N ARG A 375 6.33 -8.23 -19.14
CA ARG A 375 5.08 -7.56 -18.72
C ARG A 375 5.33 -6.51 -17.64
N PHE A 376 6.51 -6.48 -17.01
CA PHE A 376 6.78 -5.55 -15.92
C PHE A 376 6.73 -4.05 -16.33
N PRO A 377 7.24 -3.61 -17.50
CA PRO A 377 7.06 -2.22 -17.96
C PRO A 377 5.57 -1.86 -18.16
N GLU A 378 4.76 -2.78 -18.69
CA GLU A 378 3.33 -2.57 -18.87
C GLU A 378 2.61 -2.48 -17.52
N LEU A 379 2.97 -3.34 -16.56
CA LEU A 379 2.47 -3.27 -15.19
C LEU A 379 2.75 -1.90 -14.55
N ARG A 380 3.97 -1.39 -14.64
CA ARG A 380 4.32 -0.06 -14.10
C ARG A 380 3.52 1.07 -14.77
N ARG A 381 3.23 0.93 -16.07
CA ARG A 381 2.33 1.84 -16.79
C ARG A 381 0.90 1.76 -16.23
N ILE A 382 0.39 0.56 -15.94
CA ILE A 382 -0.92 0.36 -15.32
C ILE A 382 -0.97 0.99 -13.94
N TYR A 383 0.04 0.81 -13.09
CA TYR A 383 0.13 1.50 -11.80
C TYR A 383 0.03 3.03 -11.96
N THR A 384 0.72 3.58 -12.96
CA THR A 384 0.66 5.02 -13.26
C THR A 384 -0.74 5.45 -13.72
N LEU A 385 -1.37 4.69 -14.62
CA LEU A 385 -2.73 4.98 -15.09
C LEU A 385 -3.75 4.90 -13.96
N ALA A 386 -3.63 3.91 -13.09
CA ALA A 386 -4.49 3.73 -11.92
C ALA A 386 -4.33 4.89 -10.91
N ALA A 387 -3.09 5.33 -10.65
CA ALA A 387 -2.83 6.52 -9.85
C ALA A 387 -3.41 7.79 -10.52
N CYS A 388 -3.25 7.95 -11.84
CA CYS A 388 -3.85 9.05 -12.58
C CYS A 388 -5.38 9.03 -12.52
N ALA A 389 -6.00 7.85 -12.63
CA ALA A 389 -7.44 7.71 -12.48
C ALA A 389 -7.91 8.14 -11.08
N ALA A 390 -7.20 7.73 -10.02
CA ALA A 390 -7.52 8.17 -8.66
C ALA A 390 -7.35 9.69 -8.47
N LEU A 391 -6.34 10.31 -9.11
CA LEU A 391 -6.01 11.73 -8.98
C LEU A 391 -6.81 12.64 -9.93
N ALA A 392 -7.53 12.09 -10.93
CA ALA A 392 -8.35 12.88 -11.87
C ALA A 392 -9.39 13.72 -11.14
N ARG A 393 -9.43 15.02 -11.50
CA ARG A 393 -10.37 16.02 -10.98
C ARG A 393 -11.46 16.29 -11.99
#